data_4cb9f8c99a59a1e8dfdc7c5c25386537
#
_entry.id   4cb9f8c99a59a1e8dfdc7c5c25386537
#
_cell.length_a   1.000
_cell.length_b   1.000
_cell.length_c   1.000
_cell.angle_alpha   90.00
_cell.angle_beta   90.00
_cell.angle_gamma   90.00
#
_symmetry.space_group_name_H-M   'P 1'
#
loop_
_entity.id
_entity.type
_entity.pdbx_description
1 polymer ?
#
loop_
_entity_poly.entity_id
_entity_poly.type
_entity_poly.pdbx_seq_one_letter_code
_entity_poly.pdbx_strand_id
1 'polypeptide(L)'
;MGARDSTASGRNSAGSAEANDAAFLNRLGEGVRDARARRGLTRKDLARDSGVSERYLAQLEAGHGNISVLLLRQIAVALGLSPGDLLGEEEQPVELTLIHQLLRRLPKQRLARVRARLQSEFGSPATERSRRIALIGLRGAGKSTLGAALARKLGVAFIELDREIEREAGTGLSEIFLLYGQQGYRRYERRCLEKALEAHERCVIATGGSIVSEPGTYDLLLSTCFTVWLKAEPEEHMARVVAQGDTRPMAGNAQAMEDLRRILQGRGMLYAQADAVVDTAGHSVEQSLRALKKSLPSAA
;
A
#
# COMPACT_ATOMS: atom_id res chain seq x y z
N MET A 1 27.14 40.54 15.08
CA MET A 1 26.90 39.75 16.30
C MET A 1 25.44 39.31 16.24
N GLY A 2 25.01 38.09 15.97
CA GLY A 2 25.51 36.80 16.21
C GLY A 2 24.85 35.77 15.28
N ALA A 3 25.69 34.97 14.66
CA ALA A 3 25.31 33.72 14.08
C ALA A 3 25.47 32.65 15.16
N ARG A 4 24.44 31.83 15.38
CA ARG A 4 24.45 30.49 16.03
C ARG A 4 23.01 30.11 16.33
N ASP A 5 22.49 29.16 15.54
CA ASP A 5 21.79 27.97 15.99
C ASP A 5 21.11 27.28 14.78
N SER A 6 21.88 26.49 14.05
CA SER A 6 21.32 25.57 13.04
C SER A 6 21.88 24.15 13.11
N THR A 7 22.50 23.77 14.24
CA THR A 7 23.16 22.44 14.38
C THR A 7 22.48 21.48 15.36
N ALA A 8 21.36 21.84 15.97
CA ALA A 8 20.69 20.98 16.97
C ALA A 8 19.66 19.99 16.40
N SER A 9 19.09 20.24 15.21
CA SER A 9 18.04 19.37 14.63
C SER A 9 18.56 18.07 13.99
N GLY A 10 19.80 18.05 13.51
CA GLY A 10 20.37 16.88 12.83
C GLY A 10 20.84 15.77 13.77
N ARG A 11 21.13 16.05 15.03
CA ARG A 11 21.60 15.04 16.01
C ARG A 11 20.50 14.22 16.64
N ASN A 12 19.27 14.74 16.73
CA ASN A 12 18.14 14.01 17.32
C ASN A 12 17.56 12.94 16.38
N SER A 13 17.66 13.12 15.05
CA SER A 13 17.17 12.15 14.07
C SER A 13 18.13 10.93 13.90
N ALA A 14 19.44 11.14 14.04
CA ALA A 14 20.42 10.07 13.97
C ALA A 14 20.33 9.13 15.19
N GLY A 15 20.23 9.66 16.40
CA GLY A 15 20.10 8.87 17.61
C GLY A 15 18.80 8.05 17.67
N SER A 16 17.72 8.55 17.10
CA SER A 16 16.45 7.80 17.01
C SER A 16 16.51 6.65 15.98
N ALA A 17 17.25 6.83 14.88
CA ALA A 17 17.45 5.78 13.88
C ALA A 17 18.33 4.64 14.44
N GLU A 18 19.44 4.98 15.08
CA GLU A 18 20.33 3.99 15.71
C GLU A 18 19.63 3.19 16.83
N ALA A 19 18.80 3.84 17.64
CA ALA A 19 18.01 3.15 18.67
C ALA A 19 16.97 2.20 18.07
N ASN A 20 16.35 2.57 16.95
CA ASN A 20 15.39 1.73 16.23
C ASN A 20 16.07 0.53 15.57
N ASP A 21 17.26 0.72 14.99
CA ASP A 21 18.06 -0.36 14.39
C ASP A 21 18.51 -1.36 15.45
N ALA A 22 18.97 -0.88 16.63
CA ALA A 22 19.35 -1.74 17.73
C ALA A 22 18.15 -2.55 18.28
N ALA A 23 16.99 -1.92 18.42
CA ALA A 23 15.76 -2.60 18.82
C ALA A 23 15.33 -3.66 17.79
N PHE A 24 15.47 -3.39 16.51
CA PHE A 24 15.19 -4.34 15.43
C PHE A 24 16.13 -5.55 15.48
N LEU A 25 17.44 -5.33 15.65
CA LEU A 25 18.43 -6.41 15.74
C LEU A 25 18.22 -7.28 16.97
N ASN A 26 17.83 -6.70 18.10
CA ASN A 26 17.48 -7.46 19.31
C ASN A 26 16.28 -8.37 19.06
N ARG A 27 15.18 -7.86 18.48
CA ARG A 27 14.00 -8.67 18.12
C ARG A 27 14.34 -9.79 17.16
N LEU A 28 15.13 -9.51 16.11
CA LEU A 28 15.61 -10.55 15.20
C LEU A 28 16.39 -11.64 15.92
N GLY A 29 17.29 -11.27 16.83
CA GLY A 29 18.07 -12.21 17.63
C GLY A 29 17.21 -13.08 18.53
N GLU A 30 16.21 -12.49 19.20
CA GLU A 30 15.23 -13.21 20.01
C GLU A 30 14.40 -14.16 19.13
N GLY A 31 13.90 -13.72 17.98
CA GLY A 31 13.15 -14.54 17.03
C GLY A 31 13.91 -15.76 16.55
N VAL A 32 15.21 -15.62 16.25
CA VAL A 32 16.09 -16.76 15.88
C VAL A 32 16.27 -17.71 17.06
N ARG A 33 16.52 -17.20 18.26
CA ARG A 33 16.68 -17.99 19.49
C ARG A 33 15.43 -18.80 19.78
N ASP A 34 14.26 -18.18 19.72
CA ASP A 34 12.97 -18.81 20.02
C ASP A 34 12.60 -19.85 18.96
N ALA A 35 12.83 -19.55 17.68
CA ALA A 35 12.62 -20.51 16.60
C ALA A 35 13.51 -21.74 16.73
N ARG A 36 14.77 -21.56 17.12
CA ARG A 36 15.71 -22.64 17.41
C ARG A 36 15.25 -23.47 18.64
N ALA A 37 14.85 -22.79 19.72
CA ALA A 37 14.37 -23.42 20.94
C ALA A 37 13.10 -24.24 20.68
N ARG A 38 12.13 -23.72 19.94
CA ARG A 38 10.90 -24.45 19.56
C ARG A 38 11.18 -25.74 18.79
N ARG A 39 12.32 -25.82 18.08
CA ARG A 39 12.76 -27.03 17.38
C ARG A 39 13.64 -27.93 18.20
N GLY A 40 13.95 -27.56 19.43
CA GLY A 40 14.85 -28.32 20.29
C GLY A 40 16.31 -28.39 19.81
N LEU A 41 16.71 -27.42 18.93
CA LEU A 41 18.06 -27.40 18.37
C LEU A 41 19.03 -26.66 19.31
N THR A 42 20.26 -27.20 19.42
CA THR A 42 21.37 -26.44 20.01
C THR A 42 21.91 -25.43 19.00
N ARG A 43 22.69 -24.42 19.43
CA ARG A 43 23.39 -23.51 18.48
C ARG A 43 24.32 -24.30 17.56
N LYS A 44 24.95 -25.34 18.06
CA LYS A 44 25.83 -26.24 17.31
C LYS A 44 25.09 -26.95 16.19
N ASP A 45 23.87 -27.43 16.45
CA ASP A 45 23.02 -28.07 15.43
C ASP A 45 22.61 -27.05 14.37
N LEU A 46 22.16 -25.87 14.77
CA LEU A 46 21.80 -24.82 13.85
C LEU A 46 22.99 -24.34 13.01
N ALA A 47 24.19 -24.26 13.60
CA ALA A 47 25.42 -23.93 12.88
C ALA A 47 25.74 -24.97 11.81
N ARG A 48 25.65 -26.26 12.14
CA ARG A 48 25.85 -27.35 11.18
C ARG A 48 24.83 -27.29 10.04
N ASP A 49 23.56 -27.11 10.35
CA ASP A 49 22.45 -27.20 9.39
C ASP A 49 22.33 -25.93 8.52
N SER A 50 22.73 -24.78 9.03
CA SER A 50 22.70 -23.50 8.30
C SER A 50 24.03 -23.16 7.60
N GLY A 51 25.15 -23.80 7.99
CA GLY A 51 26.50 -23.43 7.54
C GLY A 51 27.01 -22.11 8.13
N VAL A 52 26.31 -21.53 9.11
CA VAL A 52 26.70 -20.29 9.82
C VAL A 52 27.46 -20.66 11.09
N SER A 53 28.58 -19.99 11.38
CA SER A 53 29.39 -20.32 12.55
C SER A 53 28.62 -20.13 13.87
N GLU A 54 28.87 -21.01 14.85
CA GLU A 54 28.24 -20.94 16.17
C GLU A 54 28.50 -19.61 16.89
N ARG A 55 29.71 -19.05 16.72
CA ARG A 55 30.05 -17.72 17.23
C ARG A 55 29.17 -16.62 16.65
N TYR A 56 28.93 -16.67 15.33
CA TYR A 56 28.08 -15.68 14.66
C TYR A 56 26.63 -15.82 15.12
N LEU A 57 26.12 -17.05 15.23
CA LEU A 57 24.77 -17.30 15.77
C LEU A 57 24.62 -16.76 17.20
N ALA A 58 25.64 -16.91 18.05
CA ALA A 58 25.63 -16.37 19.40
C ALA A 58 25.54 -14.84 19.42
N GLN A 59 26.28 -14.17 18.53
CA GLN A 59 26.22 -12.71 18.37
C GLN A 59 24.85 -12.26 17.83
N LEU A 60 24.33 -12.95 16.82
CA LEU A 60 23.00 -12.66 16.25
C LEU A 60 21.90 -12.81 17.30
N GLU A 61 21.87 -13.91 18.05
CA GLU A 61 20.89 -14.17 19.12
C GLU A 61 21.02 -13.21 20.31
N ALA A 62 22.13 -12.49 20.41
CA ALA A 62 22.35 -11.43 21.40
C ALA A 62 21.97 -10.03 20.86
N GLY A 63 21.42 -9.94 19.66
CA GLY A 63 21.08 -8.67 19.01
C GLY A 63 22.30 -7.90 18.47
N HIS A 64 23.47 -8.54 18.43
CA HIS A 64 24.70 -7.92 17.95
C HIS A 64 25.06 -8.40 16.55
N GLY A 65 25.35 -7.46 15.67
CA GLY A 65 25.84 -7.75 14.33
C GLY A 65 24.81 -7.55 13.24
N ASN A 66 25.31 -7.09 12.08
CA ASN A 66 24.52 -6.87 10.87
C ASN A 66 24.56 -8.15 10.02
N ILE A 67 23.45 -8.87 9.95
CA ILE A 67 23.36 -10.10 9.16
C ILE A 67 23.11 -9.81 7.69
N SER A 68 23.88 -10.46 6.80
CA SER A 68 23.55 -10.42 5.38
C SER A 68 22.25 -11.19 5.08
N VAL A 69 21.50 -10.75 4.06
CA VAL A 69 20.26 -11.40 3.60
C VAL A 69 20.51 -12.89 3.26
N LEU A 70 21.69 -13.23 2.73
CA LEU A 70 22.05 -14.61 2.40
C LEU A 70 22.20 -15.48 3.66
N LEU A 71 22.87 -14.98 4.67
CA LEU A 71 23.02 -15.70 5.95
C LEU A 71 21.68 -15.84 6.67
N LEU A 72 20.85 -14.78 6.66
CA LEU A 72 19.49 -14.83 7.21
C LEU A 72 18.65 -15.92 6.52
N ARG A 73 18.75 -16.02 5.19
CA ARG A 73 18.06 -17.07 4.42
C ARG A 73 18.55 -18.48 4.79
N GLN A 74 19.86 -18.67 4.97
CA GLN A 74 20.42 -19.97 5.37
C GLN A 74 19.89 -20.41 6.76
N ILE A 75 19.87 -19.49 7.73
CA ILE A 75 19.32 -19.72 9.06
C ILE A 75 17.83 -20.04 8.98
N ALA A 76 17.06 -19.26 8.23
CA ALA A 76 15.62 -19.46 8.05
C ALA A 76 15.32 -20.85 7.45
N VAL A 77 16.05 -21.26 6.40
CA VAL A 77 15.92 -22.60 5.78
C VAL A 77 16.22 -23.70 6.80
N ALA A 78 17.31 -23.60 7.56
CA ALA A 78 17.66 -24.57 8.60
C ALA A 78 16.60 -24.65 9.70
N LEU A 79 15.94 -23.53 10.00
CA LEU A 79 14.79 -23.46 10.90
C LEU A 79 13.45 -23.79 10.21
N GLY A 80 13.41 -24.12 8.90
CA GLY A 80 12.19 -24.39 8.13
C GLY A 80 11.20 -23.22 8.13
N LEU A 81 11.71 -22.01 8.18
CA LEU A 81 10.98 -20.75 8.15
C LEU A 81 11.28 -19.98 6.87
N SER A 82 10.49 -18.97 6.56
CA SER A 82 10.90 -17.95 5.61
C SER A 82 11.73 -16.85 6.31
N PRO A 83 12.62 -16.13 5.61
CA PRO A 83 13.30 -14.98 6.19
C PRO A 83 12.35 -13.93 6.77
N GLY A 84 11.17 -13.76 6.17
CA GLY A 84 10.13 -12.84 6.66
C GLY A 84 9.56 -13.26 8.02
N ASP A 85 9.47 -14.56 8.30
CA ASP A 85 8.97 -15.07 9.57
C ASP A 85 9.95 -14.75 10.74
N LEU A 86 11.26 -14.59 10.43
CA LEU A 86 12.28 -14.17 11.40
C LEU A 86 12.35 -12.64 11.59
N LEU A 87 11.86 -11.89 10.61
CA LEU A 87 11.84 -10.41 10.61
C LEU A 87 10.53 -9.84 11.17
N GLY A 88 9.56 -10.70 11.50
CA GLY A 88 8.24 -10.30 12.01
C GLY A 88 8.35 -9.51 13.31
N GLU A 89 7.61 -8.40 13.38
CA GLU A 89 7.67 -7.45 14.50
C GLU A 89 6.78 -7.83 15.68
N GLU A 90 5.90 -8.85 15.54
CA GLU A 90 4.96 -9.28 16.59
C GLU A 90 4.77 -10.81 16.61
N GLU A 91 4.51 -11.38 17.77
CA GLU A 91 4.01 -12.75 17.91
C GLU A 91 2.64 -12.83 17.23
N GLN A 92 2.62 -13.33 15.99
CA GLN A 92 1.36 -13.54 15.30
C GLN A 92 0.58 -14.68 16.00
N PRO A 93 -0.74 -14.53 16.19
CA PRO A 93 -1.58 -15.61 16.68
C PRO A 93 -1.35 -16.88 15.87
N VAL A 94 -1.33 -18.03 16.54
CA VAL A 94 -1.11 -19.34 15.90
C VAL A 94 -2.10 -19.55 14.75
N GLU A 95 -3.35 -19.12 14.93
CA GLU A 95 -4.41 -19.18 13.93
C GLU A 95 -4.03 -18.42 12.66
N LEU A 96 -3.44 -17.22 12.78
CA LEU A 96 -3.01 -16.43 11.63
C LEU A 96 -1.88 -17.14 10.87
N THR A 97 -0.93 -17.75 11.60
CA THR A 97 0.14 -18.56 10.99
C THR A 97 -0.44 -19.75 10.23
N LEU A 98 -1.41 -20.44 10.80
CA LEU A 98 -2.09 -21.58 10.15
C LEU A 98 -2.89 -21.16 8.93
N ILE A 99 -3.60 -20.03 9.01
CA ILE A 99 -4.31 -19.43 7.87
C ILE A 99 -3.34 -19.09 6.74
N HIS A 100 -2.21 -18.44 7.05
CA HIS A 100 -1.17 -18.14 6.05
C HIS A 100 -0.63 -19.41 5.37
N GLN A 101 -0.36 -20.47 6.14
CA GLN A 101 0.11 -21.74 5.59
C GLN A 101 -0.94 -22.38 4.68
N LEU A 102 -2.21 -22.34 5.05
CA LEU A 102 -3.31 -22.82 4.25
C LEU A 102 -3.43 -22.05 2.93
N LEU A 103 -3.38 -20.71 3.00
CA LEU A 103 -3.45 -19.86 1.81
C LEU A 103 -2.26 -20.08 0.86
N ARG A 104 -1.06 -20.31 1.38
CA ARG A 104 0.15 -20.63 0.58
C ARG A 104 0.03 -21.93 -0.21
N ARG A 105 -0.77 -22.88 0.26
CA ARG A 105 -1.01 -24.18 -0.44
C ARG A 105 -2.07 -24.07 -1.52
N LEU A 106 -2.86 -22.99 -1.57
CA LEU A 106 -3.91 -22.84 -2.56
C LEU A 106 -3.35 -22.39 -3.92
N PRO A 107 -3.89 -22.91 -5.03
CA PRO A 107 -3.61 -22.37 -6.35
C PRO A 107 -3.99 -20.89 -6.43
N LYS A 108 -3.18 -20.07 -7.13
CA LYS A 108 -3.40 -18.62 -7.26
C LYS A 108 -4.82 -18.24 -7.67
N GLN A 109 -5.44 -19.04 -8.56
CA GLN A 109 -6.82 -18.84 -9.03
C GLN A 109 -7.88 -18.95 -7.91
N ARG A 110 -7.61 -19.73 -6.85
CA ARG A 110 -8.53 -19.89 -5.72
C ARG A 110 -8.40 -18.77 -4.68
N LEU A 111 -7.26 -18.10 -4.62
CA LEU A 111 -7.04 -17.03 -3.63
C LEU A 111 -8.04 -15.88 -3.78
N ALA A 112 -8.39 -15.49 -5.01
CA ALA A 112 -9.40 -14.46 -5.27
C ALA A 112 -10.78 -14.87 -4.73
N ARG A 113 -11.15 -16.13 -4.89
CA ARG A 113 -12.42 -16.67 -4.38
C ARG A 113 -12.46 -16.73 -2.85
N VAL A 114 -11.35 -17.14 -2.22
CA VAL A 114 -11.22 -17.17 -0.75
C VAL A 114 -11.34 -15.75 -0.20
N ARG A 115 -10.62 -14.78 -0.77
CA ARG A 115 -10.72 -13.39 -0.38
C ARG A 115 -12.16 -12.86 -0.47
N ALA A 116 -12.82 -13.10 -1.61
CA ALA A 116 -14.21 -12.65 -1.79
C ALA A 116 -15.15 -13.26 -0.73
N ARG A 117 -14.94 -14.54 -0.36
CA ARG A 117 -15.72 -15.19 0.68
C ARG A 117 -15.46 -14.62 2.06
N LEU A 118 -14.20 -14.39 2.42
CA LEU A 118 -13.84 -13.73 3.69
C LEU A 118 -14.41 -12.31 3.75
N GLN A 119 -14.35 -11.56 2.67
CA GLN A 119 -14.95 -10.23 2.59
C GLN A 119 -16.47 -10.26 2.72
N SER A 120 -17.16 -11.28 2.19
CA SER A 120 -18.62 -11.40 2.32
C SER A 120 -19.06 -11.84 3.72
N GLU A 121 -18.22 -12.59 4.43
CA GLU A 121 -18.53 -13.16 5.74
C GLU A 121 -18.11 -12.26 6.91
N PHE A 122 -16.94 -11.63 6.79
CA PHE A 122 -16.32 -10.83 7.86
C PHE A 122 -16.14 -9.35 7.50
N GLY A 123 -16.34 -8.97 6.24
CA GLY A 123 -16.23 -7.58 5.79
C GLY A 123 -17.46 -6.74 6.14
N SER A 124 -17.32 -5.43 6.03
CA SER A 124 -18.45 -4.52 6.17
C SER A 124 -19.55 -4.85 5.14
N PRO A 125 -20.82 -4.85 5.53
CA PRO A 125 -21.93 -5.08 4.61
C PRO A 125 -21.83 -4.20 3.36
N ALA A 126 -22.18 -4.74 2.20
CA ALA A 126 -22.12 -3.99 0.94
C ALA A 126 -22.95 -2.70 0.99
N THR A 127 -24.02 -2.70 1.78
CA THR A 127 -24.89 -1.53 2.05
C THR A 127 -24.16 -0.41 2.81
N GLU A 128 -23.27 -0.75 3.74
CA GLU A 128 -22.47 0.25 4.45
C GLU A 128 -21.36 0.80 3.56
N ARG A 129 -20.68 -0.08 2.83
CA ARG A 129 -19.62 0.34 1.90
C ARG A 129 -20.16 1.22 0.77
N SER A 130 -21.43 1.01 0.36
CA SER A 130 -22.07 1.81 -0.69
C SER A 130 -22.34 3.27 -0.31
N ARG A 131 -22.28 3.61 0.96
CA ARG A 131 -22.37 5.00 1.43
C ARG A 131 -21.15 5.83 1.04
N ARG A 132 -19.99 5.21 0.87
CA ARG A 132 -18.74 5.83 0.45
C ARG A 132 -18.30 5.26 -0.89
N ILE A 133 -18.24 6.10 -1.91
CA ILE A 133 -17.84 5.68 -3.26
C ILE A 133 -16.41 6.13 -3.51
N ALA A 134 -15.50 5.20 -3.75
CA ALA A 134 -14.11 5.50 -4.06
C ALA A 134 -13.80 5.26 -5.54
N LEU A 135 -13.36 6.31 -6.23
CA LEU A 135 -12.94 6.24 -7.62
C LEU A 135 -11.44 5.97 -7.68
N ILE A 136 -11.07 4.84 -8.25
CA ILE A 136 -9.68 4.43 -8.46
C ILE A 136 -9.38 4.38 -9.97
N GLY A 137 -8.11 4.41 -10.32
CA GLY A 137 -7.64 4.40 -11.71
C GLY A 137 -6.46 5.31 -11.90
N LEU A 138 -5.81 5.19 -13.02
CA LEU A 138 -4.60 5.95 -13.31
C LEU A 138 -4.87 7.46 -13.37
N ARG A 139 -3.80 8.25 -13.32
CA ARG A 139 -3.89 9.70 -13.58
C ARG A 139 -4.49 9.94 -14.98
N GLY A 140 -5.35 10.94 -15.12
CA GLY A 140 -6.07 11.19 -16.37
C GLY A 140 -7.29 10.29 -16.62
N ALA A 141 -7.64 9.37 -15.68
CA ALA A 141 -8.86 8.54 -15.80
C ALA A 141 -10.18 9.32 -15.62
N GLY A 142 -10.12 10.59 -15.22
CA GLY A 142 -11.32 11.41 -15.00
C GLY A 142 -11.90 11.33 -13.57
N LYS A 143 -11.16 10.80 -12.60
CA LYS A 143 -11.63 10.63 -11.21
C LYS A 143 -12.15 11.92 -10.58
N SER A 144 -11.39 13.01 -10.65
CA SER A 144 -11.80 14.30 -10.08
C SER A 144 -13.04 14.86 -10.75
N THR A 145 -13.09 14.84 -12.09
CA THR A 145 -14.22 15.37 -12.88
C THR A 145 -15.49 14.57 -12.62
N LEU A 146 -15.41 13.23 -12.74
CA LEU A 146 -16.57 12.36 -12.56
C LEU A 146 -16.96 12.27 -11.08
N GLY A 147 -15.99 12.30 -10.15
CA GLY A 147 -16.25 12.30 -8.72
C GLY A 147 -17.00 13.53 -8.24
N ALA A 148 -16.55 14.72 -8.65
CA ALA A 148 -17.24 15.97 -8.33
C ALA A 148 -18.66 16.03 -8.92
N ALA A 149 -18.83 15.57 -10.18
CA ALA A 149 -20.14 15.51 -10.80
C ALA A 149 -21.07 14.49 -10.15
N LEU A 150 -20.55 13.33 -9.75
CA LEU A 150 -21.30 12.31 -9.03
C LEU A 150 -21.72 12.78 -7.64
N ALA A 151 -20.79 13.34 -6.86
CA ALA A 151 -21.06 13.84 -5.51
C ALA A 151 -22.17 14.92 -5.50
N ARG A 152 -22.10 15.83 -6.47
CA ARG A 152 -23.16 16.86 -6.68
C ARG A 152 -24.53 16.21 -6.97
N LYS A 153 -24.57 15.15 -7.79
CA LYS A 153 -25.82 14.45 -8.11
C LYS A 153 -26.38 13.67 -6.94
N LEU A 154 -25.53 13.16 -6.07
CA LEU A 154 -25.92 12.40 -4.88
C LEU A 154 -26.17 13.30 -3.65
N GLY A 155 -25.81 14.59 -3.71
CA GLY A 155 -25.91 15.50 -2.58
C GLY A 155 -24.97 15.15 -1.42
N VAL A 156 -23.77 14.62 -1.72
CA VAL A 156 -22.78 14.20 -0.72
C VAL A 156 -21.44 14.94 -0.90
N ALA A 157 -20.57 14.86 0.12
CA ALA A 157 -19.24 15.47 0.04
C ALA A 157 -18.39 14.85 -1.08
N PHE A 158 -17.60 15.67 -1.76
CA PHE A 158 -16.56 15.26 -2.68
C PHE A 158 -15.20 15.46 -2.05
N ILE A 159 -14.38 14.43 -2.01
CA ILE A 159 -13.05 14.43 -1.42
C ILE A 159 -12.04 14.06 -2.50
N GLU A 160 -11.13 14.96 -2.79
CA GLU A 160 -9.98 14.72 -3.64
C GLU A 160 -8.78 14.44 -2.75
N LEU A 161 -8.40 13.17 -2.63
CA LEU A 161 -7.42 12.72 -1.63
C LEU A 161 -6.06 13.43 -1.81
N ASP A 162 -5.63 13.65 -3.05
CA ASP A 162 -4.38 14.35 -3.34
C ASP A 162 -4.39 15.78 -2.76
N ARG A 163 -5.54 16.48 -2.81
CA ARG A 163 -5.67 17.83 -2.21
C ARG A 163 -5.71 17.80 -0.69
N GLU A 164 -6.31 16.77 -0.10
CA GLU A 164 -6.26 16.59 1.36
C GLU A 164 -4.83 16.36 1.83
N ILE A 165 -4.05 15.58 1.06
CA ILE A 165 -2.63 15.34 1.33
C ILE A 165 -1.84 16.67 1.27
N GLU A 166 -2.03 17.49 0.23
CA GLU A 166 -1.36 18.79 0.10
C GLU A 166 -1.74 19.72 1.25
N ARG A 167 -3.01 19.74 1.65
CA ARG A 167 -3.50 20.56 2.77
C ARG A 167 -2.90 20.12 4.10
N GLU A 168 -2.87 18.81 4.36
CA GLU A 168 -2.32 18.24 5.59
C GLU A 168 -0.80 18.43 5.69
N ALA A 169 -0.10 18.33 4.57
CA ALA A 169 1.35 18.51 4.51
C ALA A 169 1.78 20.00 4.47
N GLY A 170 0.86 20.90 4.15
CA GLY A 170 1.14 22.33 3.96
C GLY A 170 1.96 22.64 2.70
N THR A 171 2.09 21.68 1.79
CA THR A 171 2.92 21.81 0.58
C THR A 171 2.41 20.94 -0.56
N GLY A 172 2.87 21.17 -1.81
CA GLY A 172 2.45 20.42 -2.97
C GLY A 172 3.02 19.00 -3.02
N LEU A 173 2.34 18.08 -3.73
CA LEU A 173 2.75 16.67 -3.85
C LEU A 173 4.20 16.51 -4.30
N SER A 174 4.66 17.32 -5.26
CA SER A 174 6.04 17.25 -5.76
C SER A 174 7.08 17.51 -4.67
N GLU A 175 6.79 18.43 -3.77
CA GLU A 175 7.65 18.77 -2.65
C GLU A 175 7.59 17.69 -1.55
N ILE A 176 6.42 17.11 -1.32
CA ILE A 176 6.27 15.94 -0.42
C ILE A 176 7.17 14.79 -0.89
N PHE A 177 7.14 14.47 -2.20
CA PHE A 177 8.02 13.42 -2.75
C PHE A 177 9.49 13.77 -2.65
N LEU A 178 9.84 15.04 -2.83
CA LEU A 178 11.23 15.51 -2.73
C LEU A 178 11.75 15.45 -1.29
N LEU A 179 10.97 15.91 -0.32
CA LEU A 179 11.40 16.06 1.08
C LEU A 179 11.26 14.76 1.89
N TYR A 180 10.18 14.02 1.66
CA TYR A 180 9.82 12.86 2.50
C TYR A 180 9.82 11.53 1.73
N GLY A 181 10.10 11.57 0.42
CA GLY A 181 10.10 10.38 -0.44
C GLY A 181 8.75 9.71 -0.57
N GLN A 182 8.76 8.54 -1.19
CA GLN A 182 7.54 7.78 -1.41
C GLN A 182 6.89 7.30 -0.09
N GLN A 183 7.68 6.91 0.89
CA GLN A 183 7.16 6.46 2.19
C GLN A 183 6.46 7.59 2.95
N GLY A 184 6.99 8.82 2.90
CA GLY A 184 6.36 9.99 3.48
C GLY A 184 4.99 10.26 2.85
N TYR A 185 4.93 10.26 1.50
CA TYR A 185 3.66 10.38 0.79
C TYR A 185 2.65 9.29 1.20
N ARG A 186 3.06 8.02 1.32
CA ARG A 186 2.17 6.92 1.73
C ARG A 186 1.60 7.09 3.14
N ARG A 187 2.38 7.62 4.07
CA ARG A 187 1.88 7.95 5.42
C ARG A 187 0.80 9.03 5.38
N TYR A 188 1.01 10.09 4.59
CA TYR A 188 -0.01 11.13 4.39
C TYR A 188 -1.25 10.57 3.69
N GLU A 189 -1.08 9.79 2.61
CA GLU A 189 -2.18 9.19 1.85
C GLU A 189 -3.09 8.34 2.77
N ARG A 190 -2.51 7.46 3.58
CA ARG A 190 -3.25 6.64 4.53
C ARG A 190 -3.96 7.48 5.58
N ARG A 191 -3.26 8.41 6.22
CA ARG A 191 -3.80 9.27 7.27
C ARG A 191 -4.94 10.17 6.77
N CYS A 192 -4.80 10.74 5.57
CA CYS A 192 -5.86 11.55 4.98
C CYS A 192 -7.09 10.70 4.59
N LEU A 193 -6.87 9.46 4.13
CA LEU A 193 -7.97 8.53 3.88
C LEU A 193 -8.71 8.19 5.18
N GLU A 194 -8.00 7.82 6.25
CA GLU A 194 -8.58 7.52 7.56
C GLU A 194 -9.42 8.71 8.08
N LYS A 195 -8.86 9.93 8.06
CA LYS A 195 -9.61 11.15 8.42
C LYS A 195 -10.85 11.39 7.57
N ALA A 196 -10.77 11.15 6.26
CA ALA A 196 -11.91 11.31 5.37
C ALA A 196 -13.04 10.31 5.68
N LEU A 197 -12.67 9.07 5.98
CA LEU A 197 -13.63 8.01 6.36
C LEU A 197 -14.29 8.28 7.72
N GLU A 198 -13.56 8.85 8.68
CA GLU A 198 -14.09 9.25 9.99
C GLU A 198 -15.02 10.47 9.90
N ALA A 199 -14.63 11.46 9.10
CA ALA A 199 -15.38 12.71 8.98
C ALA A 199 -16.67 12.58 8.16
N HIS A 200 -16.76 11.60 7.24
CA HIS A 200 -17.87 11.50 6.30
C HIS A 200 -18.49 10.10 6.27
N GLU A 201 -19.72 9.99 6.73
CA GLU A 201 -20.51 8.76 6.60
C GLU A 201 -20.88 8.48 5.13
N ARG A 202 -21.15 9.57 4.35
CA ARG A 202 -21.47 9.50 2.92
C ARG A 202 -20.58 10.46 2.14
N CYS A 203 -19.85 9.94 1.16
CA CYS A 203 -18.97 10.76 0.32
C CYS A 203 -18.58 10.07 -0.98
N VAL A 204 -18.04 10.86 -1.91
CA VAL A 204 -17.31 10.38 -3.09
C VAL A 204 -15.84 10.76 -2.94
N ILE A 205 -14.95 9.79 -3.03
CA ILE A 205 -13.50 9.97 -2.87
C ILE A 205 -12.83 9.75 -4.22
N ALA A 206 -12.07 10.72 -4.71
CA ALA A 206 -11.14 10.55 -5.83
C ALA A 206 -9.74 10.29 -5.26
N THR A 207 -9.16 9.13 -5.58
CA THR A 207 -7.87 8.70 -5.03
C THR A 207 -6.69 9.05 -5.94
N GLY A 208 -5.48 9.03 -5.41
CA GLY A 208 -4.25 9.02 -6.19
C GLY A 208 -4.14 7.77 -7.06
N GLY A 209 -3.54 7.89 -8.25
CA GLY A 209 -3.44 6.77 -9.21
C GLY A 209 -2.56 5.61 -8.73
N SER A 210 -1.79 5.78 -7.68
CA SER A 210 -0.89 4.77 -7.13
C SER A 210 -1.38 4.08 -5.86
N ILE A 211 -2.55 4.43 -5.35
CA ILE A 211 -3.10 3.91 -4.08
C ILE A 211 -3.18 2.37 -4.06
N VAL A 212 -3.49 1.77 -5.20
CA VAL A 212 -3.60 0.30 -5.35
C VAL A 212 -2.26 -0.43 -5.14
N SER A 213 -1.14 0.29 -5.19
CA SER A 213 0.20 -0.28 -4.98
C SER A 213 0.63 -0.30 -3.51
N GLU A 214 -0.20 0.25 -2.61
CA GLU A 214 0.04 0.24 -1.17
C GLU A 214 -0.99 -0.69 -0.49
N PRO A 215 -0.58 -1.93 -0.14
CA PRO A 215 -1.52 -2.97 0.28
C PRO A 215 -2.41 -2.56 1.45
N GLY A 216 -1.85 -1.96 2.50
CA GLY A 216 -2.60 -1.60 3.71
C GLY A 216 -3.63 -0.47 3.47
N THR A 217 -3.27 0.56 2.70
CA THR A 217 -4.19 1.67 2.35
C THR A 217 -5.25 1.21 1.36
N TYR A 218 -4.87 0.34 0.41
CA TYR A 218 -5.80 -0.19 -0.57
C TYR A 218 -6.81 -1.15 0.06
N ASP A 219 -6.39 -2.00 0.99
CA ASP A 219 -7.28 -2.89 1.74
C ASP A 219 -8.28 -2.09 2.58
N LEU A 220 -7.84 -1.04 3.26
CA LEU A 220 -8.73 -0.11 3.97
C LEU A 220 -9.79 0.46 3.02
N LEU A 221 -9.40 0.90 1.82
CA LEU A 221 -10.33 1.45 0.83
C LEU A 221 -11.34 0.39 0.36
N LEU A 222 -10.89 -0.83 0.04
CA LEU A 222 -11.74 -1.93 -0.41
C LEU A 222 -12.70 -2.42 0.68
N SER A 223 -12.30 -2.36 1.95
CA SER A 223 -13.12 -2.81 3.07
C SER A 223 -14.17 -1.79 3.52
N THR A 224 -13.96 -0.48 3.27
CA THR A 224 -14.79 0.60 3.79
C THR A 224 -15.60 1.34 2.73
N CYS A 225 -15.23 1.22 1.44
CA CYS A 225 -15.86 1.93 0.33
C CYS A 225 -16.37 0.97 -0.75
N PHE A 226 -17.39 1.38 -1.50
CA PHE A 226 -17.70 0.83 -2.80
C PHE A 226 -16.74 1.41 -3.82
N THR A 227 -15.88 0.57 -4.37
CA THR A 227 -14.78 0.99 -5.23
C THR A 227 -15.14 0.86 -6.71
N VAL A 228 -14.87 1.90 -7.49
CA VAL A 228 -15.08 1.90 -8.93
C VAL A 228 -13.77 2.19 -9.66
N TRP A 229 -13.34 1.25 -10.48
CA TRP A 229 -12.22 1.47 -11.37
C TRP A 229 -12.66 2.22 -12.63
N LEU A 230 -12.16 3.44 -12.80
CA LEU A 230 -12.28 4.19 -14.06
C LEU A 230 -11.14 3.76 -14.99
N LYS A 231 -11.50 3.01 -16.02
CA LYS A 231 -10.58 2.51 -17.04
C LYS A 231 -10.62 3.44 -18.25
N ALA A 232 -9.45 3.68 -18.86
CA ALA A 232 -9.32 4.35 -20.17
C ALA A 232 -8.14 3.73 -20.91
N GLU A 233 -8.03 3.99 -22.21
CA GLU A 233 -6.88 3.55 -22.98
C GLU A 233 -5.63 4.37 -22.65
N PRO A 234 -4.41 3.78 -22.76
CA PRO A 234 -3.16 4.46 -22.41
C PRO A 234 -2.99 5.80 -23.13
N GLU A 235 -3.37 5.86 -24.39
CA GLU A 235 -3.29 7.05 -25.25
C GLU A 235 -4.17 8.18 -24.73
N GLU A 236 -5.38 7.86 -24.25
CA GLU A 236 -6.30 8.84 -23.66
C GLU A 236 -5.82 9.33 -22.29
N HIS A 237 -5.26 8.43 -21.45
CA HIS A 237 -4.63 8.83 -20.19
C HIS A 237 -3.56 9.89 -20.45
N MET A 238 -2.68 9.64 -21.41
CA MET A 238 -1.60 10.56 -21.75
C MET A 238 -2.14 11.89 -22.30
N ALA A 239 -3.08 11.84 -23.25
CA ALA A 239 -3.67 13.05 -23.82
C ALA A 239 -4.35 13.93 -22.75
N ARG A 240 -5.08 13.33 -21.82
CA ARG A 240 -5.77 14.04 -20.74
C ARG A 240 -4.79 14.65 -19.73
N VAL A 241 -3.68 13.95 -19.41
CA VAL A 241 -2.64 14.45 -18.50
C VAL A 241 -1.93 15.66 -19.11
N VAL A 242 -1.57 15.58 -20.40
CA VAL A 242 -0.95 16.70 -21.15
C VAL A 242 -1.90 17.89 -21.21
N ALA A 243 -3.19 17.67 -21.52
CA ALA A 243 -4.19 18.74 -21.55
C ALA A 243 -4.43 19.43 -20.19
N GLN A 244 -4.10 18.76 -19.09
CA GLN A 244 -4.13 19.33 -17.73
C GLN A 244 -2.85 20.11 -17.37
N GLY A 245 -1.93 20.29 -18.31
CA GLY A 245 -0.68 21.03 -18.11
C GLY A 245 0.40 20.27 -17.36
N ASP A 246 0.20 18.98 -17.11
CA ASP A 246 1.21 18.16 -16.46
C ASP A 246 2.13 17.50 -17.50
N THR A 247 3.27 18.16 -17.73
CA THR A 247 4.29 17.69 -18.69
C THR A 247 5.29 16.71 -18.06
N ARG A 248 5.22 16.43 -16.75
CA ARG A 248 6.16 15.55 -16.05
C ARG A 248 6.30 14.16 -16.66
N PRO A 249 5.23 13.49 -17.10
CA PRO A 249 5.35 12.19 -17.77
C PRO A 249 6.04 12.26 -19.13
N MET A 250 6.02 13.45 -19.78
CA MET A 250 6.54 13.69 -21.12
C MET A 250 7.93 14.36 -21.14
N ALA A 251 8.32 14.99 -20.01
CA ALA A 251 9.57 15.75 -19.94
C ALA A 251 10.80 14.85 -20.11
N GLY A 252 11.32 14.81 -21.32
CA GLY A 252 12.58 14.11 -21.66
C GLY A 252 12.48 12.58 -21.79
N ASN A 253 11.30 11.99 -21.85
CA ASN A 253 11.13 10.54 -21.90
C ASN A 253 10.44 10.06 -23.18
N ALA A 254 11.23 9.64 -24.19
CA ALA A 254 10.71 9.01 -25.40
C ALA A 254 9.97 7.68 -25.10
N GLN A 255 10.14 7.11 -23.93
CA GLN A 255 9.56 5.85 -23.49
C GLN A 255 8.34 6.03 -22.58
N ALA A 256 7.86 7.28 -22.40
CA ALA A 256 6.75 7.59 -21.48
C ALA A 256 5.49 6.75 -21.73
N MET A 257 5.15 6.48 -22.98
CA MET A 257 4.02 5.62 -23.34
C MET A 257 4.26 4.15 -22.98
N GLU A 258 5.48 3.68 -23.15
CA GLU A 258 5.84 2.29 -22.79
C GLU A 258 5.81 2.10 -21.27
N ASP A 259 6.34 3.06 -20.53
CA ASP A 259 6.28 3.07 -19.07
C ASP A 259 4.82 3.12 -18.56
N LEU A 260 3.97 3.94 -19.21
CA LEU A 260 2.55 4.00 -18.88
C LEU A 260 1.85 2.64 -19.10
N ARG A 261 2.11 1.99 -20.23
CA ARG A 261 1.56 0.64 -20.53
C ARG A 261 2.06 -0.39 -19.53
N ARG A 262 3.35 -0.34 -19.15
CA ARG A 262 3.95 -1.22 -18.14
C ARG A 262 3.31 -1.01 -16.76
N ILE A 263 3.07 0.25 -16.37
CA ILE A 263 2.36 0.58 -15.12
C ILE A 263 0.93 0.04 -15.15
N LEU A 264 0.20 0.24 -16.25
CA LEU A 264 -1.16 -0.28 -16.40
C LEU A 264 -1.21 -1.81 -16.33
N GLN A 265 -0.29 -2.48 -17.01
CA GLN A 265 -0.17 -3.93 -17.00
C GLN A 265 0.14 -4.45 -15.59
N GLY A 266 1.09 -3.82 -14.89
CA GLY A 266 1.48 -4.21 -13.53
C GLY A 266 0.37 -3.96 -12.50
N ARG A 267 -0.44 -2.92 -12.67
CA ARG A 267 -1.53 -2.55 -11.75
C ARG A 267 -2.90 -3.09 -12.16
N GLY A 268 -3.06 -3.62 -13.36
CA GLY A 268 -4.35 -4.08 -13.88
C GLY A 268 -5.07 -5.06 -12.97
N MET A 269 -4.34 -6.06 -12.45
CA MET A 269 -4.89 -7.03 -11.50
C MET A 269 -5.26 -6.40 -10.14
N LEU A 270 -4.60 -5.33 -9.75
CA LEU A 270 -4.93 -4.61 -8.51
C LEU A 270 -6.20 -3.78 -8.72
N TYR A 271 -6.28 -3.02 -9.80
CA TYR A 271 -7.51 -2.28 -10.15
C TYR A 271 -8.72 -3.19 -10.34
N ALA A 272 -8.53 -4.39 -10.90
CA ALA A 272 -9.60 -5.37 -11.09
C ALA A 272 -10.20 -5.92 -9.79
N GLN A 273 -9.65 -5.56 -8.63
CA GLN A 273 -10.23 -5.86 -7.32
C GLN A 273 -11.37 -4.91 -6.93
N ALA A 274 -11.60 -3.85 -7.69
CA ALA A 274 -12.71 -2.93 -7.50
C ALA A 274 -14.06 -3.63 -7.60
N ASP A 275 -15.07 -3.11 -6.90
CA ASP A 275 -16.44 -3.63 -6.94
C ASP A 275 -17.09 -3.46 -8.31
N ALA A 276 -16.73 -2.39 -9.04
CA ALA A 276 -17.20 -2.12 -10.39
C ALA A 276 -16.10 -1.55 -11.27
N VAL A 277 -16.28 -1.70 -12.59
CA VAL A 277 -15.40 -1.14 -13.61
C VAL A 277 -16.25 -0.28 -14.56
N VAL A 278 -15.80 0.95 -14.81
CA VAL A 278 -16.41 1.86 -15.77
C VAL A 278 -15.36 2.21 -16.81
N ASP A 279 -15.61 1.80 -18.04
CA ASP A 279 -14.79 2.21 -19.18
C ASP A 279 -15.17 3.64 -19.59
N THR A 280 -14.17 4.51 -19.62
CA THR A 280 -14.32 5.92 -20.03
C THR A 280 -13.70 6.21 -21.38
N ALA A 281 -13.18 5.18 -22.07
CA ALA A 281 -12.56 5.33 -23.38
C ALA A 281 -13.58 5.78 -24.44
N GLY A 282 -13.24 6.80 -25.20
CA GLY A 282 -14.12 7.35 -26.25
C GLY A 282 -15.43 7.97 -25.76
N HIS A 283 -15.65 8.07 -24.42
CA HIS A 283 -16.89 8.57 -23.86
C HIS A 283 -16.79 10.02 -23.41
N SER A 284 -17.87 10.79 -23.62
CA SER A 284 -18.01 12.10 -23.00
C SER A 284 -18.13 11.99 -21.47
N VAL A 285 -17.90 13.11 -20.77
CA VAL A 285 -18.09 13.17 -19.30
C VAL A 285 -19.51 12.75 -18.89
N GLU A 286 -20.52 13.14 -19.67
CA GLU A 286 -21.92 12.80 -19.39
C GLU A 286 -22.21 11.30 -19.58
N GLN A 287 -21.65 10.68 -20.63
CA GLN A 287 -21.79 9.26 -20.89
C GLN A 287 -21.09 8.45 -19.78
N SER A 288 -19.87 8.82 -19.44
CA SER A 288 -19.10 8.21 -18.34
C SER A 288 -19.80 8.35 -17.00
N LEU A 289 -20.41 9.52 -16.73
CA LEU A 289 -21.15 9.74 -15.48
C LEU A 289 -22.45 8.91 -15.42
N ARG A 290 -23.13 8.71 -16.56
CA ARG A 290 -24.29 7.80 -16.64
C ARG A 290 -23.89 6.35 -16.39
N ALA A 291 -22.79 5.90 -17.00
CA ALA A 291 -22.24 4.56 -16.79
C ALA A 291 -21.82 4.37 -15.32
N LEU A 292 -21.12 5.34 -14.74
CA LEU A 292 -20.71 5.34 -13.34
C LEU A 292 -21.94 5.23 -12.42
N LYS A 293 -22.98 6.03 -12.63
CA LYS A 293 -24.20 5.96 -11.82
C LYS A 293 -24.89 4.59 -11.94
N LYS A 294 -24.90 3.99 -13.13
CA LYS A 294 -25.51 2.67 -13.36
C LYS A 294 -24.73 1.54 -12.67
N SER A 295 -23.43 1.70 -12.45
CA SER A 295 -22.57 0.70 -11.79
C SER A 295 -22.69 0.71 -10.27
N LEU A 296 -23.33 1.74 -9.69
CA LEU A 296 -23.50 1.84 -8.24
C LEU A 296 -24.65 0.92 -7.74
N PRO A 297 -24.57 0.41 -6.52
CA PRO A 297 -25.65 -0.32 -5.90
C PRO A 297 -26.87 0.60 -5.66
N SER A 298 -28.07 0.03 -5.71
CA SER A 298 -29.34 0.78 -5.59
C SER A 298 -29.52 1.57 -4.29
N ALA A 299 -28.65 1.34 -3.29
CA ALA A 299 -28.67 2.00 -1.99
C ALA A 299 -27.61 3.12 -1.84
N ALA A 300 -26.91 3.49 -2.91
CA ALA A 300 -25.86 4.52 -2.88
C ALA A 300 -26.41 5.95 -2.96
#